data_8906d5a766a7bca8e40cd835809a63ee
#
_entry.id   8906d5a766a7bca8e40cd835809a63ee
#
_cell.length_a   1.000
_cell.length_b   1.000
_cell.length_c   1.000
_cell.angle_alpha   90.00
_cell.angle_beta   90.00
_cell.angle_gamma   90.00
#
_symmetry.space_group_name_H-M   'P 1'
#
loop_
_entity.id
_entity.type
_entity.pdbx_description
1 polymer ?
#
loop_
_entity_poly.entity_id
_entity_poly.type
_entity_poly.pdbx_seq_one_letter_code
_entity_poly.pdbx_strand_id
1 'polypeptide(L)'
;MVGNLRTGAAMTAYMDHKDLANEVIDQARAQEITDGVHRVLDRIASAESAAGRAAGSVQLLAATKTRDVGEILAAIDAGIRVIGENRPQEITVKADGLAKRLGERGYSLGVIDAAEADTANAAAATHIPFHLIGQLQANKISKVLPVVDTIESVDSIELAEKIARRATMRGITVGVLLEVNESGEESKSGCAPSHAIDLAQRIGAMGGLRLQGLMTIGAHVDDERTIR
;
A
#
# COMPACT_ATOMS: atom_id res chain seq x y z
N MET A 1 31.06 -24.92 -9.18
CA MET A 1 30.74 -23.67 -8.51
C MET A 1 30.51 -22.61 -9.59
N VAL A 2 29.29 -22.49 -10.11
CA VAL A 2 28.86 -21.36 -10.95
C VAL A 2 27.38 -21.13 -10.55
N GLY A 3 27.20 -20.26 -9.57
CA GLY A 3 25.90 -19.96 -9.01
C GLY A 3 25.33 -18.66 -9.60
N ASN A 4 24.18 -18.77 -10.15
CA ASN A 4 23.02 -17.90 -10.05
C ASN A 4 23.23 -16.37 -9.87
N LEU A 5 23.64 -15.65 -10.93
CA LEU A 5 23.60 -14.18 -10.99
C LEU A 5 22.72 -13.65 -12.16
N ARG A 6 21.78 -14.46 -12.68
CA ARG A 6 20.96 -14.09 -13.86
C ARG A 6 19.50 -13.68 -13.59
N THR A 7 19.00 -13.82 -12.37
CA THR A 7 17.57 -13.55 -12.10
C THR A 7 17.23 -12.06 -11.92
N GLY A 8 18.13 -11.26 -11.37
CA GLY A 8 17.86 -9.84 -11.14
C GLY A 8 17.84 -8.98 -12.40
N ALA A 9 18.77 -9.22 -13.32
CA ALA A 9 18.89 -8.43 -14.56
C ALA A 9 17.76 -8.73 -15.56
N ALA A 10 17.27 -9.99 -15.59
CA ALA A 10 16.16 -10.37 -16.47
C ALA A 10 14.81 -9.79 -15.98
N MET A 11 14.60 -9.70 -14.66
CA MET A 11 13.40 -9.04 -14.11
C MET A 11 13.39 -7.53 -14.35
N THR A 12 14.54 -6.84 -14.21
CA THR A 12 14.64 -5.40 -14.50
C THR A 12 14.35 -5.09 -15.97
N ALA A 13 14.90 -5.88 -16.89
CA ALA A 13 14.69 -5.71 -18.34
C ALA A 13 13.21 -5.94 -18.75
N TYR A 14 12.49 -6.88 -18.11
CA TYR A 14 11.07 -7.10 -18.34
C TYR A 14 10.21 -5.92 -17.88
N MET A 15 10.62 -5.26 -16.80
CA MET A 15 9.93 -4.11 -16.21
C MET A 15 10.04 -2.83 -17.05
N ASP A 16 11.16 -2.66 -17.76
CA ASP A 16 11.43 -1.47 -18.57
C ASP A 16 10.56 -1.39 -19.85
N HIS A 17 9.82 -2.47 -20.19
CA HIS A 17 9.01 -2.55 -21.40
C HIS A 17 7.51 -2.75 -21.15
N LYS A 18 7.07 -2.92 -19.87
CA LYS A 18 5.65 -3.08 -19.59
C LYS A 18 4.95 -1.72 -19.53
N ASP A 19 3.91 -1.56 -20.34
CA ASP A 19 3.00 -0.42 -20.24
C ASP A 19 2.12 -0.55 -18.99
N LEU A 20 2.49 0.14 -17.93
CA LEU A 20 1.77 0.13 -16.65
C LEU A 20 0.42 0.86 -16.71
N ALA A 21 0.21 1.71 -17.71
CA ALA A 21 -1.06 2.38 -17.94
C ALA A 21 -2.07 1.54 -18.75
N ASN A 22 -1.65 0.35 -19.26
CA ASN A 22 -2.51 -0.54 -20.02
C ASN A 22 -3.76 -0.92 -19.20
N GLU A 23 -4.94 -0.64 -19.76
CA GLU A 23 -6.25 -0.91 -19.13
C GLU A 23 -6.86 -2.25 -19.58
N VAL A 24 -6.25 -2.92 -20.55
CA VAL A 24 -6.79 -4.14 -21.17
C VAL A 24 -6.12 -5.37 -20.56
N ILE A 25 -6.92 -6.38 -20.25
CA ILE A 25 -6.44 -7.67 -19.77
C ILE A 25 -7.11 -8.79 -20.57
N ASP A 26 -6.36 -9.83 -20.88
CA ASP A 26 -6.94 -11.04 -21.46
C ASP A 26 -7.69 -11.88 -20.41
N GLN A 27 -8.67 -12.66 -20.87
CA GLN A 27 -9.55 -13.41 -19.98
C GLN A 27 -8.81 -14.48 -19.16
N ALA A 28 -7.81 -15.14 -19.74
CA ALA A 28 -7.05 -16.17 -19.05
C ALA A 28 -6.25 -15.55 -17.88
N ARG A 29 -5.61 -14.40 -18.13
CA ARG A 29 -4.88 -13.67 -17.10
C ARG A 29 -5.80 -13.13 -16.00
N ALA A 30 -6.97 -12.60 -16.37
CA ALA A 30 -7.97 -12.15 -15.41
C ALA A 30 -8.43 -13.31 -14.49
N GLN A 31 -8.64 -14.51 -15.07
CA GLN A 31 -9.02 -15.69 -14.31
C GLN A 31 -7.92 -16.15 -13.35
N GLU A 32 -6.64 -16.16 -13.77
CA GLU A 32 -5.51 -16.46 -12.89
C GLU A 32 -5.45 -15.52 -11.67
N ILE A 33 -5.68 -14.22 -11.88
CA ILE A 33 -5.71 -13.21 -10.82
C ILE A 33 -6.87 -13.49 -9.88
N THR A 34 -8.05 -13.74 -10.41
CA THR A 34 -9.26 -14.06 -9.62
C THR A 34 -9.03 -15.27 -8.74
N ASP A 35 -8.53 -16.37 -9.29
CA ASP A 35 -8.24 -17.60 -8.55
C ASP A 35 -7.17 -17.37 -7.47
N GLY A 36 -6.17 -16.54 -7.78
CA GLY A 36 -5.13 -16.15 -6.84
C GLY A 36 -5.68 -15.35 -5.65
N VAL A 37 -6.50 -14.35 -5.92
CA VAL A 37 -7.14 -13.50 -4.89
C VAL A 37 -8.04 -14.34 -4.00
N HIS A 38 -8.94 -15.14 -4.58
CA HIS A 38 -9.86 -15.98 -3.81
C HIS A 38 -9.10 -16.95 -2.90
N ARG A 39 -8.07 -17.62 -3.40
CA ARG A 39 -7.24 -18.53 -2.60
C ARG A 39 -6.60 -17.83 -1.38
N VAL A 40 -6.18 -16.58 -1.51
CA VAL A 40 -5.61 -15.82 -0.39
C VAL A 40 -6.70 -15.40 0.60
N LEU A 41 -7.85 -14.91 0.11
CA LEU A 41 -8.98 -14.53 0.96
C LEU A 41 -9.51 -15.73 1.77
N ASP A 42 -9.62 -16.92 1.17
CA ASP A 42 -10.03 -18.15 1.86
C ASP A 42 -9.04 -18.53 2.98
N ARG A 43 -7.73 -18.36 2.73
CA ARG A 43 -6.71 -18.60 3.76
C ARG A 43 -6.82 -17.61 4.91
N ILE A 44 -7.08 -16.33 4.62
CA ILE A 44 -7.29 -15.30 5.66
C ILE A 44 -8.52 -15.65 6.49
N ALA A 45 -9.65 -15.96 5.86
CA ALA A 45 -10.89 -16.33 6.55
C ALA A 45 -10.70 -17.56 7.45
N SER A 46 -9.96 -18.56 6.95
CA SER A 46 -9.62 -19.76 7.74
C SER A 46 -8.74 -19.43 8.94
N ALA A 47 -7.75 -18.54 8.78
CA ALA A 47 -6.87 -18.12 9.86
C ALA A 47 -7.59 -17.26 10.91
N GLU A 48 -8.49 -16.36 10.49
CA GLU A 48 -9.34 -15.57 11.39
C GLU A 48 -10.20 -16.50 12.26
N SER A 49 -10.87 -17.48 11.63
CA SER A 49 -11.69 -18.46 12.32
C SER A 49 -10.88 -19.28 13.32
N ALA A 50 -9.71 -19.79 12.91
CA ALA A 50 -8.85 -20.58 13.79
C ALA A 50 -8.30 -19.77 14.98
N ALA A 51 -8.12 -18.47 14.81
CA ALA A 51 -7.65 -17.55 15.86
C ALA A 51 -8.81 -16.97 16.72
N GLY A 52 -10.07 -17.34 16.46
CA GLY A 52 -11.23 -16.78 17.16
C GLY A 52 -11.46 -15.29 16.88
N ARG A 53 -10.95 -14.77 15.76
CA ARG A 53 -11.14 -13.37 15.36
C ARG A 53 -12.46 -13.20 14.62
N ALA A 54 -12.98 -11.97 14.65
CA ALA A 54 -14.15 -11.63 13.84
C ALA A 54 -13.84 -11.76 12.34
N ALA A 55 -14.78 -12.27 11.57
CA ALA A 55 -14.63 -12.34 10.11
C ALA A 55 -14.42 -10.94 9.53
N GLY A 56 -13.46 -10.81 8.63
CA GLY A 56 -13.09 -9.53 8.02
C GLY A 56 -12.27 -8.59 8.93
N SER A 57 -11.75 -9.08 10.06
CA SER A 57 -10.85 -8.31 10.94
C SER A 57 -9.45 -8.14 10.35
N VAL A 58 -9.11 -8.93 9.33
CA VAL A 58 -7.87 -8.84 8.57
C VAL A 58 -8.16 -8.31 7.18
N GLN A 59 -7.53 -7.20 6.82
CA GLN A 59 -7.68 -6.61 5.50
C GLN A 59 -6.50 -6.99 4.61
N LEU A 60 -6.80 -7.49 3.40
CA LEU A 60 -5.78 -7.82 2.41
C LEU A 60 -5.45 -6.58 1.56
N LEU A 61 -4.21 -6.09 1.66
CA LEU A 61 -3.67 -5.13 0.73
C LEU A 61 -2.94 -5.86 -0.41
N ALA A 62 -3.32 -5.55 -1.64
CA ALA A 62 -2.61 -6.07 -2.81
C ALA A 62 -1.45 -5.16 -3.20
N ALA A 63 -0.21 -5.66 -3.11
CA ALA A 63 0.96 -4.96 -3.63
C ALA A 63 0.97 -5.01 -5.16
N THR A 64 0.68 -3.88 -5.79
CA THR A 64 0.43 -3.76 -7.24
C THR A 64 1.65 -3.35 -8.05
N LYS A 65 2.81 -3.27 -7.40
CA LYS A 65 4.08 -3.03 -8.10
C LYS A 65 4.20 -3.94 -9.32
N THR A 66 4.67 -3.37 -10.44
CA THR A 66 4.84 -4.10 -11.71
C THR A 66 3.56 -4.57 -12.40
N ARG A 67 2.40 -4.31 -11.84
CA ARG A 67 1.11 -4.65 -12.45
C ARG A 67 0.54 -3.44 -13.19
N ASP A 68 -0.05 -3.69 -14.36
CA ASP A 68 -0.76 -2.65 -15.10
C ASP A 68 -2.18 -2.42 -14.55
N VAL A 69 -2.82 -1.38 -15.05
CA VAL A 69 -4.18 -0.99 -14.63
C VAL A 69 -5.18 -2.13 -14.83
N GLY A 70 -5.12 -2.85 -15.97
CA GLY A 70 -6.02 -3.97 -16.25
C GLY A 70 -5.90 -5.10 -15.24
N GLU A 71 -4.66 -5.49 -14.86
CA GLU A 71 -4.43 -6.50 -13.82
C GLU A 71 -4.93 -6.05 -12.44
N ILE A 72 -4.74 -4.78 -12.10
CA ILE A 72 -5.22 -4.22 -10.82
C ILE A 72 -6.73 -4.22 -10.75
N LEU A 73 -7.41 -3.83 -11.83
CA LEU A 73 -8.87 -3.84 -11.92
C LEU A 73 -9.42 -5.27 -11.79
N ALA A 74 -8.79 -6.26 -12.42
CA ALA A 74 -9.16 -7.67 -12.26
C ALA A 74 -9.04 -8.14 -10.80
N ALA A 75 -8.01 -7.71 -10.08
CA ALA A 75 -7.86 -8.01 -8.66
C ALA A 75 -8.96 -7.35 -7.81
N ILE A 76 -9.34 -6.10 -8.11
CA ILE A 76 -10.44 -5.40 -7.42
C ILE A 76 -11.78 -6.09 -7.71
N ASP A 77 -12.04 -6.47 -8.96
CA ASP A 77 -13.24 -7.21 -9.35
C ASP A 77 -13.31 -8.57 -8.61
N ALA A 78 -12.15 -9.19 -8.35
CA ALA A 78 -12.04 -10.43 -7.58
C ALA A 78 -12.18 -10.27 -6.04
N GLY A 79 -12.27 -9.04 -5.53
CA GLY A 79 -12.52 -8.80 -4.11
C GLY A 79 -11.42 -8.05 -3.34
N ILE A 80 -10.36 -7.62 -4.00
CA ILE A 80 -9.38 -6.71 -3.36
C ILE A 80 -10.05 -5.37 -3.09
N ARG A 81 -9.79 -4.82 -1.89
CA ARG A 81 -10.37 -3.55 -1.43
C ARG A 81 -9.33 -2.53 -0.97
N VAL A 82 -8.05 -2.87 -0.99
CA VAL A 82 -6.92 -1.97 -0.74
C VAL A 82 -5.81 -2.31 -1.71
N ILE A 83 -5.22 -1.31 -2.34
CA ILE A 83 -4.08 -1.48 -3.24
C ILE A 83 -2.88 -0.66 -2.76
N GLY A 84 -1.67 -1.14 -3.04
CA GLY A 84 -0.45 -0.47 -2.60
C GLY A 84 0.67 -0.52 -3.64
N GLU A 85 1.35 0.60 -3.79
CA GLU A 85 2.49 0.77 -4.69
C GLU A 85 3.80 1.01 -3.96
N ASN A 86 4.87 0.43 -4.47
CA ASN A 86 6.20 0.66 -3.93
C ASN A 86 6.85 1.96 -4.42
N ARG A 87 6.51 2.41 -5.62
CA ARG A 87 7.21 3.51 -6.29
C ARG A 87 6.28 4.66 -6.64
N PRO A 88 6.61 5.90 -6.22
CA PRO A 88 5.84 7.10 -6.59
C PRO A 88 5.60 7.26 -8.09
N GLN A 89 6.55 6.79 -8.91
CA GLN A 89 6.43 6.85 -10.36
C GLN A 89 5.32 5.94 -10.89
N GLU A 90 5.18 4.73 -10.34
CA GLU A 90 4.12 3.79 -10.73
C GLU A 90 2.74 4.33 -10.33
N ILE A 91 2.61 4.96 -9.16
CA ILE A 91 1.40 5.66 -8.76
C ILE A 91 0.99 6.68 -9.82
N THR A 92 1.92 7.56 -10.22
CA THR A 92 1.63 8.63 -11.18
C THR A 92 1.18 8.08 -12.54
N VAL A 93 1.77 6.97 -13.00
CA VAL A 93 1.43 6.37 -14.30
C VAL A 93 0.06 5.69 -14.29
N LYS A 94 -0.32 5.09 -13.17
CA LYS A 94 -1.55 4.28 -13.06
C LYS A 94 -2.78 5.07 -12.58
N ALA A 95 -2.57 6.17 -11.86
CA ALA A 95 -3.62 6.88 -11.12
C ALA A 95 -4.80 7.28 -11.99
N ASP A 96 -4.56 7.92 -13.14
CA ASP A 96 -5.63 8.44 -14.00
C ASP A 96 -6.47 7.31 -14.60
N GLY A 97 -5.81 6.24 -15.09
CA GLY A 97 -6.48 5.05 -15.62
C GLY A 97 -7.32 4.33 -14.56
N LEU A 98 -6.75 4.15 -13.36
CA LEU A 98 -7.46 3.55 -12.22
C LEU A 98 -8.66 4.40 -11.80
N ALA A 99 -8.47 5.70 -11.59
CA ALA A 99 -9.54 6.60 -11.14
C ALA A 99 -10.71 6.61 -12.14
N LYS A 100 -10.40 6.72 -13.45
CA LYS A 100 -11.40 6.68 -14.52
C LYS A 100 -12.18 5.36 -14.50
N ARG A 101 -11.48 4.23 -14.53
CA ARG A 101 -12.10 2.90 -14.64
C ARG A 101 -12.85 2.48 -13.37
N LEU A 102 -12.38 2.92 -12.22
CA LEU A 102 -13.07 2.72 -10.95
C LEU A 102 -14.32 3.61 -10.87
N GLY A 103 -14.22 4.88 -11.30
CA GLY A 103 -15.37 5.78 -11.38
C GLY A 103 -16.52 5.23 -12.26
N GLU A 104 -16.20 4.60 -13.40
CA GLU A 104 -17.17 3.90 -14.24
C GLU A 104 -17.89 2.75 -13.51
N ARG A 105 -17.28 2.19 -12.46
CA ARG A 105 -17.83 1.11 -11.59
C ARG A 105 -18.46 1.64 -10.30
N GLY A 106 -18.55 2.96 -10.12
CA GLY A 106 -19.06 3.58 -8.91
C GLY A 106 -18.10 3.57 -7.71
N TYR A 107 -16.81 3.34 -7.94
CA TYR A 107 -15.78 3.42 -6.91
C TYR A 107 -15.02 4.75 -6.99
N SER A 108 -14.60 5.28 -5.83
CA SER A 108 -13.57 6.32 -5.72
C SER A 108 -12.20 5.70 -5.42
N LEU A 109 -11.13 6.42 -5.75
CA LEU A 109 -9.75 5.96 -5.54
C LEU A 109 -8.96 6.96 -4.68
N GLY A 110 -8.27 6.44 -3.67
CA GLY A 110 -7.25 7.20 -2.93
C GLY A 110 -7.84 8.35 -2.11
N VAL A 111 -7.24 9.53 -2.14
CA VAL A 111 -7.59 10.66 -1.28
C VAL A 111 -9.08 10.95 -1.28
N ILE A 112 -9.68 10.96 -0.09
CA ILE A 112 -11.04 11.46 0.15
C ILE A 112 -10.90 12.88 0.68
N ASP A 113 -11.58 13.84 0.07
CA ASP A 113 -11.63 15.20 0.59
C ASP A 113 -12.25 15.22 1.99
N ALA A 114 -11.71 16.06 2.88
CA ALA A 114 -12.15 16.13 4.27
C ALA A 114 -13.67 16.41 4.42
N ALA A 115 -14.27 17.09 3.42
CA ALA A 115 -15.71 17.34 3.38
C ALA A 115 -16.55 16.09 3.08
N GLU A 116 -15.98 15.07 2.43
CA GLU A 116 -16.65 13.79 2.13
C GLU A 116 -16.45 12.76 3.24
N ALA A 117 -15.44 12.94 4.09
CA ALA A 117 -15.13 12.02 5.18
C ALA A 117 -16.21 11.95 6.27
N ASP A 118 -17.02 13.01 6.44
CA ASP A 118 -18.13 13.04 7.40
C ASP A 118 -19.37 12.24 6.94
N THR A 119 -19.44 11.87 5.65
CA THR A 119 -20.47 10.97 5.09
C THR A 119 -20.00 9.51 5.02
N ALA A 120 -18.97 9.18 5.75
CA ALA A 120 -18.10 8.01 5.60
C ALA A 120 -18.77 6.63 5.67
N ASN A 121 -19.99 6.48 6.19
CA ASN A 121 -20.62 5.15 6.29
C ASN A 121 -21.17 4.62 4.96
N ALA A 122 -21.52 5.48 4.01
CA ALA A 122 -21.97 5.05 2.68
C ALA A 122 -20.79 5.05 1.66
N ALA A 123 -19.82 5.95 1.84
CA ALA A 123 -18.65 6.07 0.99
C ALA A 123 -17.63 4.92 1.18
N ALA A 124 -17.55 4.31 2.36
CA ALA A 124 -16.58 3.25 2.65
C ALA A 124 -16.78 1.98 1.80
N ALA A 125 -18.01 1.69 1.37
CA ALA A 125 -18.29 0.50 0.55
C ALA A 125 -17.87 0.66 -0.92
N THR A 126 -17.67 1.89 -1.37
CA THR A 126 -17.35 2.24 -2.77
C THR A 126 -15.98 2.90 -2.93
N HIS A 127 -15.21 2.96 -1.86
CA HIS A 127 -13.86 3.54 -1.85
C HIS A 127 -12.78 2.46 -1.93
N ILE A 128 -11.78 2.67 -2.78
CA ILE A 128 -10.59 1.85 -2.88
C ILE A 128 -9.39 2.66 -2.35
N PRO A 129 -8.93 2.39 -1.12
CA PRO A 129 -7.72 2.99 -0.59
C PRO A 129 -6.50 2.67 -1.46
N PHE A 130 -5.69 3.70 -1.71
CA PHE A 130 -4.47 3.59 -2.49
C PHE A 130 -3.27 4.01 -1.63
N HIS A 131 -2.47 3.03 -1.20
CA HIS A 131 -1.35 3.22 -0.30
C HIS A 131 -0.01 3.33 -1.02
N LEU A 132 0.88 4.16 -0.51
CA LEU A 132 2.31 4.04 -0.80
C LEU A 132 2.93 3.13 0.27
N ILE A 133 3.38 1.96 -0.14
CA ILE A 133 3.97 0.94 0.76
C ILE A 133 5.50 0.87 0.70
N GLY A 134 6.11 1.55 -0.27
CA GLY A 134 7.57 1.62 -0.39
C GLY A 134 8.13 2.96 0.08
N GLN A 135 9.45 3.04 0.17
CA GLN A 135 10.19 4.19 0.67
C GLN A 135 9.83 5.49 -0.07
N LEU A 136 9.48 6.53 0.70
CA LEU A 136 9.15 7.85 0.18
C LEU A 136 10.30 8.83 0.31
N GLN A 137 10.89 9.20 -0.81
CA GLN A 137 11.82 10.31 -0.85
C GLN A 137 11.09 11.66 -0.73
N ALA A 138 11.66 12.59 0.05
CA ALA A 138 11.03 13.89 0.34
C ALA A 138 10.68 14.71 -0.92
N ASN A 139 11.46 14.61 -2.00
CA ASN A 139 11.21 15.29 -3.27
C ASN A 139 10.03 14.71 -4.08
N LYS A 140 9.51 13.54 -3.67
CA LYS A 140 8.38 12.86 -4.33
C LYS A 140 7.06 13.06 -3.59
N ILE A 141 7.06 13.59 -2.36
CA ILE A 141 5.85 13.77 -1.54
C ILE A 141 4.73 14.48 -2.34
N SER A 142 5.04 15.60 -2.98
CA SER A 142 4.03 16.38 -3.74
C SER A 142 3.42 15.64 -4.93
N LYS A 143 4.06 14.56 -5.41
CA LYS A 143 3.56 13.74 -6.52
C LYS A 143 2.58 12.67 -6.05
N VAL A 144 2.73 12.17 -4.82
CA VAL A 144 1.89 11.08 -4.30
C VAL A 144 0.69 11.59 -3.51
N LEU A 145 0.81 12.70 -2.76
CA LEU A 145 -0.26 13.24 -1.94
C LEU A 145 -1.59 13.54 -2.66
N PRO A 146 -1.62 13.84 -3.97
CA PRO A 146 -2.90 13.99 -4.68
C PRO A 146 -3.68 12.69 -4.88
N VAL A 147 -3.02 11.54 -4.70
CA VAL A 147 -3.56 10.23 -5.10
C VAL A 147 -3.66 9.28 -3.93
N VAL A 148 -2.62 9.19 -3.08
CA VAL A 148 -2.58 8.21 -1.99
C VAL A 148 -3.26 8.75 -0.74
N ASP A 149 -4.05 7.94 -0.09
CA ASP A 149 -4.67 8.24 1.20
C ASP A 149 -3.82 7.80 2.38
N THR A 150 -2.88 6.86 2.19
CA THR A 150 -2.02 6.35 3.27
C THR A 150 -0.58 6.13 2.79
N ILE A 151 0.38 6.50 3.63
CA ILE A 151 1.82 6.26 3.45
C ILE A 151 2.27 5.35 4.57
N GLU A 152 2.71 4.12 4.24
CA GLU A 152 3.05 3.09 5.23
C GLU A 152 4.52 3.09 5.68
N SER A 153 5.37 3.85 4.98
CA SER A 153 6.82 3.83 5.13
C SER A 153 7.39 5.08 5.82
N VAL A 154 6.69 5.58 6.83
CA VAL A 154 7.17 6.74 7.60
C VAL A 154 8.07 6.24 8.73
N ASP A 155 9.37 6.45 8.60
CA ASP A 155 10.41 5.90 9.47
C ASP A 155 11.10 6.94 10.37
N SER A 156 10.82 8.22 10.16
CA SER A 156 11.51 9.33 10.82
C SER A 156 10.61 10.55 11.02
N ILE A 157 10.95 11.35 12.04
CA ILE A 157 10.23 12.59 12.34
C ILE A 157 10.40 13.60 11.20
N GLU A 158 11.58 13.66 10.60
CA GLU A 158 11.91 14.57 9.51
C GLU A 158 11.08 14.29 8.26
N LEU A 159 10.80 13.03 7.95
CA LEU A 159 9.91 12.66 6.86
C LEU A 159 8.48 13.02 7.19
N ALA A 160 8.01 12.68 8.40
CA ALA A 160 6.68 13.00 8.89
C ALA A 160 6.39 14.50 8.83
N GLU A 161 7.29 15.34 9.32
CA GLU A 161 7.16 16.81 9.26
C GLU A 161 7.05 17.35 7.82
N LYS A 162 7.81 16.78 6.89
CA LYS A 162 7.74 17.16 5.48
C LYS A 162 6.41 16.77 4.83
N ILE A 163 5.88 15.60 5.19
CA ILE A 163 4.57 15.15 4.72
C ILE A 163 3.48 16.04 5.32
N ALA A 164 3.48 16.21 6.66
CA ALA A 164 2.52 17.03 7.41
C ALA A 164 2.38 18.45 6.83
N ARG A 165 3.51 19.13 6.64
CA ARG A 165 3.52 20.45 6.06
C ARG A 165 2.89 20.52 4.68
N ARG A 166 3.19 19.54 3.80
CA ARG A 166 2.63 19.51 2.45
C ARG A 166 1.15 19.11 2.43
N ALA A 167 0.73 18.21 3.31
CA ALA A 167 -0.67 17.85 3.49
C ALA A 167 -1.49 19.05 3.96
N THR A 168 -1.01 19.75 5.00
CA THR A 168 -1.66 20.98 5.52
C THR A 168 -1.75 22.09 4.46
N MET A 169 -0.69 22.30 3.68
CA MET A 169 -0.71 23.28 2.57
C MET A 169 -1.74 22.94 1.49
N ARG A 170 -2.11 21.68 1.36
CA ARG A 170 -3.15 21.21 0.41
C ARG A 170 -4.55 21.14 1.04
N GLY A 171 -4.66 21.37 2.35
CA GLY A 171 -5.93 21.22 3.08
C GLY A 171 -6.40 19.77 3.23
N ILE A 172 -5.47 18.80 3.15
CA ILE A 172 -5.79 17.37 3.29
C ILE A 172 -5.18 16.77 4.56
N THR A 173 -5.73 15.64 4.98
CA THR A 173 -5.15 14.78 6.01
C THR A 173 -4.82 13.43 5.38
N VAL A 174 -3.54 13.03 5.47
CA VAL A 174 -3.07 11.74 4.95
C VAL A 174 -2.84 10.75 6.08
N GLY A 175 -3.26 9.50 5.87
CA GLY A 175 -2.97 8.39 6.76
C GLY A 175 -1.48 8.05 6.75
N VAL A 176 -0.91 7.72 7.91
CA VAL A 176 0.47 7.25 7.99
C VAL A 176 0.58 6.05 8.91
N LEU A 177 1.47 5.10 8.54
CA LEU A 177 1.95 4.08 9.45
C LEU A 177 3.40 4.40 9.80
N LEU A 178 3.77 4.20 11.07
CA LEU A 178 5.16 4.30 11.51
C LEU A 178 5.87 2.98 11.19
N GLU A 179 6.88 3.04 10.32
CA GLU A 179 7.70 1.88 9.98
C GLU A 179 8.72 1.63 11.09
N VAL A 180 8.66 0.42 11.66
CA VAL A 180 9.55 -0.04 12.74
C VAL A 180 10.41 -1.19 12.22
N ASN A 181 11.72 -1.11 12.43
CA ASN A 181 12.66 -2.17 12.06
C ASN A 181 12.72 -3.24 13.13
N GLU A 182 11.83 -4.21 13.04
CA GLU A 182 11.82 -5.39 13.92
C GLU A 182 12.78 -6.50 13.49
N SER A 183 13.36 -6.40 12.28
CA SER A 183 14.28 -7.42 11.77
C SER A 183 15.67 -7.35 12.42
N GLY A 184 16.05 -6.21 12.98
CA GLY A 184 17.40 -5.96 13.48
C GLY A 184 18.47 -5.82 12.38
N GLU A 185 18.08 -5.85 11.11
CA GLU A 185 19.00 -5.70 9.98
C GLU A 185 19.21 -4.19 9.70
N GLU A 186 20.45 -3.71 9.79
CA GLU A 186 20.81 -2.30 9.52
C GLU A 186 20.49 -1.86 8.07
N SER A 187 20.38 -2.79 7.15
CA SER A 187 20.03 -2.51 5.75
C SER A 187 18.55 -2.25 5.51
N LYS A 188 17.69 -2.53 6.50
CA LYS A 188 16.25 -2.31 6.40
C LYS A 188 15.86 -0.97 6.99
N SER A 189 14.81 -0.39 6.41
CA SER A 189 14.20 0.85 6.87
C SER A 189 13.41 0.64 8.16
N GLY A 190 12.98 1.73 8.73
CA GLY A 190 12.20 1.76 9.96
C GLY A 190 12.99 2.32 11.14
N CYS A 191 12.28 2.94 12.07
CA CYS A 191 12.87 3.39 13.33
C CYS A 191 13.20 2.18 14.22
N ALA A 192 14.14 2.37 15.16
CA ALA A 192 14.40 1.34 16.17
C ALA A 192 13.16 1.15 17.06
N PRO A 193 12.84 -0.10 17.49
CA PRO A 193 11.69 -0.38 18.34
C PRO A 193 11.66 0.47 19.62
N SER A 194 12.82 0.76 20.21
CA SER A 194 12.96 1.61 21.40
C SER A 194 12.49 3.05 21.20
N HIS A 195 12.43 3.54 19.97
CA HIS A 195 11.99 4.90 19.62
C HIS A 195 10.55 4.96 19.12
N ALA A 196 9.91 3.82 18.88
CA ALA A 196 8.61 3.75 18.21
C ALA A 196 7.51 4.51 18.98
N ILE A 197 7.47 4.43 20.30
CA ILE A 197 6.45 5.10 21.12
C ILE A 197 6.61 6.62 21.06
N ASP A 198 7.83 7.14 21.22
CA ASP A 198 8.12 8.58 21.17
C ASP A 198 7.76 9.15 19.78
N LEU A 199 8.21 8.47 18.71
CA LEU A 199 7.90 8.89 17.34
C LEU A 199 6.41 8.84 17.06
N ALA A 200 5.71 7.78 17.49
CA ALA A 200 4.27 7.65 17.30
C ALA A 200 3.49 8.80 17.98
N GLN A 201 3.86 9.16 19.21
CA GLN A 201 3.24 10.29 19.92
C GLN A 201 3.46 11.62 19.19
N ARG A 202 4.69 11.87 18.75
CA ARG A 202 5.04 13.10 18.03
C ARG A 202 4.36 13.18 16.68
N ILE A 203 4.34 12.09 15.90
CA ILE A 203 3.66 12.02 14.60
C ILE A 203 2.15 12.17 14.76
N GLY A 204 1.56 11.52 15.76
CA GLY A 204 0.13 11.61 16.07
C GLY A 204 -0.36 13.01 16.44
N ALA A 205 0.54 13.89 16.91
CA ALA A 205 0.25 15.28 17.22
C ALA A 205 0.38 16.24 16.02
N MET A 206 0.85 15.77 14.85
CA MET A 206 1.06 16.62 13.68
C MET A 206 -0.23 16.89 12.91
N GLY A 207 -0.56 18.16 12.66
CA GLY A 207 -1.64 18.52 11.75
C GLY A 207 -1.35 18.05 10.31
N GLY A 208 -2.40 17.62 9.59
CA GLY A 208 -2.28 17.07 8.24
C GLY A 208 -1.90 15.59 8.19
N LEU A 209 -1.59 14.94 9.33
CA LEU A 209 -1.36 13.51 9.43
C LEU A 209 -2.41 12.85 10.32
N ARG A 210 -2.70 11.59 10.03
CA ARG A 210 -3.47 10.68 10.87
C ARG A 210 -2.66 9.39 11.06
N LEU A 211 -2.02 9.25 12.22
CA LEU A 211 -1.33 8.01 12.56
C LEU A 211 -2.36 6.89 12.72
N GLN A 212 -2.25 5.84 11.90
CA GLN A 212 -3.19 4.73 11.84
C GLN A 212 -2.65 3.46 12.53
N GLY A 213 -1.33 3.40 12.75
CA GLY A 213 -0.69 2.25 13.38
C GLY A 213 0.79 2.12 13.01
N LEU A 214 1.26 0.90 13.09
CA LEU A 214 2.65 0.54 12.81
C LEU A 214 2.75 -0.32 11.55
N MET A 215 3.89 -0.25 10.88
CA MET A 215 4.27 -1.14 9.79
C MET A 215 5.63 -1.75 10.07
N THR A 216 5.82 -2.98 9.67
CA THR A 216 7.13 -3.62 9.68
C THR A 216 7.28 -4.61 8.54
N ILE A 217 8.52 -4.81 8.11
CA ILE A 217 8.89 -5.91 7.21
C ILE A 217 9.75 -6.86 8.03
N GLY A 218 9.18 -8.02 8.37
CA GLY A 218 9.85 -9.03 9.17
C GLY A 218 11.14 -9.55 8.53
N ALA A 219 12.00 -10.19 9.35
CA ALA A 219 13.18 -10.85 8.85
C ALA A 219 12.80 -12.00 7.91
N HIS A 220 13.63 -12.25 6.88
CA HIS A 220 13.46 -13.40 6.00
C HIS A 220 14.04 -14.63 6.69
N VAL A 221 13.18 -15.40 7.35
CA VAL A 221 13.55 -16.57 8.13
C VAL A 221 12.66 -17.76 7.76
N ASP A 222 13.22 -18.96 7.87
CA ASP A 222 12.51 -20.22 7.56
C ASP A 222 11.82 -20.83 8.79
N ASP A 223 11.96 -20.23 9.98
CA ASP A 223 11.41 -20.74 11.23
C ASP A 223 10.31 -19.83 11.79
N GLU A 224 9.10 -20.39 11.95
CA GLU A 224 7.95 -19.68 12.54
C GLU A 224 8.20 -19.10 13.94
N ARG A 225 9.06 -19.74 14.75
CA ARG A 225 9.36 -19.26 16.10
C ARG A 225 10.12 -17.94 16.10
N THR A 226 10.91 -17.71 15.07
CA THR A 226 11.69 -16.47 14.91
C THR A 226 10.82 -15.30 14.42
N ILE A 227 9.64 -15.60 13.84
CA ILE A 227 8.69 -14.57 13.37
C ILE A 227 7.75 -14.12 14.49
N ARG A 228 7.60 -14.92 15.55
CA ARG A 228 6.73 -14.66 16.72
C ARG A 228 7.51 -14.06 17.87
#